data_61a688c06415c9e74d70a4f08129d19b
#
_entry.id   61a688c06415c9e74d70a4f08129d19b
#
_cell.length_a   1.000
_cell.length_b   1.000
_cell.length_c   1.000
_cell.angle_alpha   90.00
_cell.angle_beta   90.00
_cell.angle_gamma   90.00
#
_symmetry.space_group_name_H-M   'P 1'
#
loop_
_entity.id
_entity.type
_entity.pdbx_description
1 polymer ?
#
loop_
_entity_poly.entity_id
_entity_poly.type
_entity_poly.pdbx_seq_one_letter_code
_entity_poly.pdbx_strand_id
1 'polypeptide(L)'
;MIRYDLSTALSFLEAHDLEAVRPRAEAAHRMLLERTGPGHEMLGWRDLLLQPDDALLEDIDTTAAEIREQADVFLCLGIGGSYLGARAVIEALAPQFRSPVEAETERPRLPEVLFAGHHLSGRYLKELLAYLEGRSVYVNVISKSGTTLETMLAFRVLRPWLEARFPDAARRIIVTTDPARGRLHDMAETFGYRRYAIPPGVGGRFSVLTPVGLLPIAVAGIDIRSLFYGAVEMCERLRETADNPALDYAALRYLFHERGYAIELLAVFEPRLSGIGAWWQQLFGESEGKAGKGLYPDAIQYSTDLHSLGQYVQEGRRHLIETFLMVEREPEPLTIPDTGDDLDGLAYLAGRTVQEVNRKAYEGARKAHADGGVPVSTVWLERLAPGSLGACLYFFMHAVAISGYLLGVNPFDQPGVEAYKREMYRLLGKS
;
A
#
# COMPACT_ATOMS: atom_id res chain seq x y z
N MET A 1 -16.53 -4.38 3.81
CA MET A 1 -16.80 -4.23 2.35
C MET A 1 -16.43 -2.82 1.91
N ILE A 2 -16.04 -2.60 0.64
CA ILE A 2 -15.74 -1.25 0.12
C ILE A 2 -17.00 -0.63 -0.43
N ARG A 3 -17.24 0.66 -0.12
CA ARG A 3 -18.28 1.50 -0.73
C ARG A 3 -17.61 2.76 -1.30
N TYR A 4 -18.03 3.16 -2.47
CA TYR A 4 -17.55 4.38 -3.13
C TYR A 4 -18.68 5.39 -3.26
N ASP A 5 -18.47 6.58 -2.72
CA ASP A 5 -19.41 7.72 -2.80
C ASP A 5 -18.82 8.80 -3.69
N LEU A 6 -19.37 8.94 -4.87
CA LEU A 6 -18.98 9.92 -5.87
C LEU A 6 -20.00 11.06 -6.00
N SER A 7 -21.04 11.07 -5.17
CA SER A 7 -22.18 11.97 -5.28
C SER A 7 -21.80 13.46 -5.31
N THR A 8 -20.80 13.85 -4.50
CA THR A 8 -20.32 15.23 -4.46
C THR A 8 -19.54 15.60 -5.73
N ALA A 9 -18.70 14.70 -6.25
CA ALA A 9 -17.94 14.94 -7.48
C ALA A 9 -18.84 15.05 -8.71
N LEU A 10 -20.00 14.36 -8.72
CA LEU A 10 -20.96 14.44 -9.83
C LEU A 10 -21.51 15.85 -10.05
N SER A 11 -21.56 16.71 -9.04
CA SER A 11 -22.02 18.10 -9.21
C SER A 11 -21.09 18.96 -10.07
N PHE A 12 -19.88 18.46 -10.38
CA PHE A 12 -18.89 19.10 -11.28
C PHE A 12 -18.91 18.54 -12.71
N LEU A 13 -19.83 17.63 -12.99
CA LEU A 13 -20.01 16.97 -14.27
C LEU A 13 -21.42 17.24 -14.81
N GLU A 14 -21.58 17.14 -16.13
CA GLU A 14 -22.90 17.13 -16.73
C GLU A 14 -23.60 15.78 -16.47
N ALA A 15 -24.92 15.79 -16.35
CA ALA A 15 -25.69 14.60 -15.99
C ALA A 15 -25.42 13.37 -16.89
N HIS A 16 -25.08 13.60 -18.17
CA HIS A 16 -24.81 12.54 -19.15
C HIS A 16 -23.34 12.10 -19.23
N ASP A 17 -22.40 12.78 -18.56
CA ASP A 17 -20.97 12.50 -18.70
C ASP A 17 -20.60 11.10 -18.25
N LEU A 18 -21.10 10.69 -17.08
CA LEU A 18 -20.81 9.35 -16.53
C LEU A 18 -21.44 8.26 -17.41
N GLU A 19 -22.64 8.50 -17.92
CA GLU A 19 -23.30 7.58 -18.86
C GLU A 19 -22.54 7.47 -20.18
N ALA A 20 -22.00 8.59 -20.68
CA ALA A 20 -21.24 8.63 -21.94
C ALA A 20 -19.90 7.89 -21.85
N VAL A 21 -19.21 7.93 -20.69
CA VAL A 21 -17.94 7.22 -20.49
C VAL A 21 -18.11 5.74 -20.13
N ARG A 22 -19.28 5.37 -19.59
CA ARG A 22 -19.55 4.03 -19.07
C ARG A 22 -19.25 2.89 -20.09
N PRO A 23 -19.67 2.95 -21.35
CA PRO A 23 -19.36 1.90 -22.32
C PRO A 23 -17.83 1.69 -22.52
N ARG A 24 -17.05 2.77 -22.46
CA ARG A 24 -15.58 2.71 -22.54
C ARG A 24 -14.98 2.09 -21.29
N ALA A 25 -15.48 2.46 -20.10
CA ALA A 25 -15.05 1.90 -18.84
C ALA A 25 -15.38 0.40 -18.75
N GLU A 26 -16.55 -0.01 -19.21
CA GLU A 26 -16.95 -1.42 -19.31
C GLU A 26 -16.09 -2.20 -20.33
N ALA A 27 -15.72 -1.57 -21.46
CA ALA A 27 -14.80 -2.18 -22.40
C ALA A 27 -13.40 -2.38 -21.78
N ALA A 28 -12.87 -1.39 -21.07
CA ALA A 28 -11.62 -1.49 -20.33
C ALA A 28 -11.69 -2.59 -19.25
N HIS A 29 -12.79 -2.68 -18.52
CA HIS A 29 -13.05 -3.75 -17.56
C HIS A 29 -13.08 -5.14 -18.22
N ARG A 30 -13.76 -5.29 -19.35
CA ARG A 30 -13.73 -6.55 -20.13
C ARG A 30 -12.32 -6.90 -20.57
N MET A 31 -11.51 -5.94 -21.04
CA MET A 31 -10.11 -6.19 -21.41
C MET A 31 -9.31 -6.77 -20.22
N LEU A 32 -9.58 -6.30 -19.00
CA LEU A 32 -8.96 -6.84 -17.79
C LEU A 32 -9.44 -8.26 -17.50
N LEU A 33 -10.76 -8.52 -17.58
CA LEU A 33 -11.35 -9.82 -17.27
C LEU A 33 -10.96 -10.88 -18.28
N GLU A 34 -11.00 -10.56 -19.58
CA GLU A 34 -10.73 -11.44 -20.70
C GLU A 34 -9.26 -11.54 -21.08
N ARG A 35 -8.39 -10.78 -20.39
CA ARG A 35 -6.93 -10.76 -20.61
C ARG A 35 -6.55 -10.35 -22.03
N THR A 36 -7.24 -9.39 -22.60
CA THR A 36 -7.02 -8.90 -23.97
C THR A 36 -6.30 -7.56 -24.04
N GLY A 37 -6.14 -6.89 -22.89
CA GLY A 37 -5.44 -5.59 -22.80
C GLY A 37 -3.92 -5.70 -22.82
N PRO A 38 -3.21 -4.60 -23.15
CA PRO A 38 -1.75 -4.57 -23.10
C PRO A 38 -1.23 -4.91 -21.70
N GLY A 39 -0.19 -5.77 -21.65
CA GLY A 39 0.39 -6.23 -20.38
C GLY A 39 -0.41 -7.33 -19.68
N HIS A 40 -1.34 -7.99 -20.37
CA HIS A 40 -2.19 -9.04 -19.79
C HIS A 40 -1.40 -10.23 -19.19
N GLU A 41 -0.16 -10.44 -19.58
CA GLU A 41 0.75 -11.42 -18.99
C GLU A 41 1.13 -11.09 -17.54
N MET A 42 0.88 -9.86 -17.11
CA MET A 42 1.16 -9.36 -15.76
C MET A 42 -0.05 -9.40 -14.81
N LEU A 43 -1.07 -10.19 -15.12
CA LEU A 43 -2.29 -10.34 -14.31
C LEU A 43 -2.20 -11.42 -13.21
N GLY A 44 -1.00 -11.91 -12.92
CA GLY A 44 -0.78 -12.89 -11.84
C GLY A 44 -1.27 -12.44 -10.46
N TRP A 45 -1.31 -11.14 -10.19
CA TRP A 45 -1.89 -10.58 -8.96
C TRP A 45 -3.41 -10.81 -8.83
N ARG A 46 -4.09 -11.02 -9.94
CA ARG A 46 -5.51 -11.40 -9.98
C ARG A 46 -5.66 -12.92 -9.97
N ASP A 47 -4.82 -13.64 -10.70
CA ASP A 47 -4.88 -15.09 -10.81
C ASP A 47 -4.73 -15.78 -9.47
N LEU A 48 -3.84 -15.29 -8.60
CA LEU A 48 -3.65 -15.83 -7.25
C LEU A 48 -4.91 -15.73 -6.36
N LEU A 49 -5.80 -14.78 -6.63
CA LEU A 49 -7.07 -14.65 -5.91
C LEU A 49 -8.18 -15.51 -6.50
N LEU A 50 -8.10 -15.80 -7.81
CA LEU A 50 -9.02 -16.72 -8.49
C LEU A 50 -8.71 -18.19 -8.17
N GLN A 51 -7.48 -18.48 -7.78
CA GLN A 51 -6.99 -19.81 -7.41
C GLN A 51 -6.13 -19.71 -6.14
N PRO A 52 -6.77 -19.52 -4.96
CA PRO A 52 -6.07 -19.43 -3.68
C PRO A 52 -5.18 -20.65 -3.41
N ASP A 53 -3.96 -20.41 -2.95
CA ASP A 53 -3.02 -21.44 -2.51
C ASP A 53 -2.94 -21.44 -0.97
N ASP A 54 -3.84 -22.22 -0.34
CA ASP A 54 -3.89 -22.34 1.11
C ASP A 54 -2.64 -23.01 1.71
N ALA A 55 -1.93 -23.85 0.94
CA ALA A 55 -0.70 -24.46 1.39
C ALA A 55 0.42 -23.42 1.50
N LEU A 56 0.47 -22.47 0.55
CA LEU A 56 1.41 -21.34 0.64
C LEU A 56 1.10 -20.45 1.83
N LEU A 57 -0.18 -20.14 2.09
CA LEU A 57 -0.57 -19.34 3.25
C LEU A 57 -0.17 -20.02 4.57
N GLU A 58 -0.36 -21.34 4.68
CA GLU A 58 0.05 -22.15 5.83
C GLU A 58 1.58 -22.16 6.02
N ASP A 59 2.34 -22.32 4.94
CA ASP A 59 3.83 -22.28 5.01
C ASP A 59 4.33 -20.91 5.47
N ILE A 60 3.71 -19.82 4.99
CA ILE A 60 4.03 -18.45 5.44
C ILE A 60 3.70 -18.28 6.92
N ASP A 61 2.53 -18.73 7.39
CA ASP A 61 2.12 -18.64 8.80
C ASP A 61 3.08 -19.45 9.70
N THR A 62 3.47 -20.64 9.27
CA THR A 62 4.44 -21.50 9.97
C THR A 62 5.82 -20.82 10.07
N THR A 63 6.31 -20.28 8.96
CA THR A 63 7.58 -19.54 8.93
C THR A 63 7.51 -18.28 9.82
N ALA A 64 6.40 -17.56 9.76
CA ALA A 64 6.22 -16.39 10.60
C ALA A 64 6.18 -16.75 12.10
N ALA A 65 5.58 -17.89 12.46
CA ALA A 65 5.59 -18.39 13.83
C ALA A 65 7.01 -18.72 14.32
N GLU A 66 7.80 -19.45 13.50
CA GLU A 66 9.22 -19.72 13.79
C GLU A 66 10.03 -18.44 14.03
N ILE A 67 9.81 -17.41 13.19
CA ILE A 67 10.50 -16.11 13.31
C ILE A 67 10.06 -15.40 14.60
N ARG A 68 8.76 -15.38 14.90
CA ARG A 68 8.23 -14.73 16.11
C ARG A 68 8.78 -15.32 17.40
N GLU A 69 9.05 -16.62 17.42
CA GLU A 69 9.65 -17.29 18.60
C GLU A 69 11.13 -16.97 18.78
N GLN A 70 11.85 -16.63 17.70
CA GLN A 70 13.30 -16.55 17.71
C GLN A 70 13.87 -15.15 17.52
N ALA A 71 13.11 -14.21 16.95
CA ALA A 71 13.60 -12.92 16.55
C ALA A 71 13.15 -11.78 17.48
N ASP A 72 14.06 -10.85 17.76
CA ASP A 72 13.72 -9.52 18.28
C ASP A 72 13.36 -8.57 17.13
N VAL A 73 14.01 -8.75 15.99
CA VAL A 73 13.84 -7.91 14.80
C VAL A 73 13.70 -8.76 13.55
N PHE A 74 12.70 -8.45 12.74
CA PHE A 74 12.54 -8.94 11.37
C PHE A 74 12.80 -7.80 10.40
N LEU A 75 13.90 -7.87 9.67
CA LEU A 75 14.34 -6.82 8.76
C LEU A 75 13.98 -7.15 7.31
N CYS A 76 13.15 -6.35 6.68
CA CYS A 76 12.78 -6.48 5.27
C CYS A 76 13.63 -5.54 4.41
N LEU A 77 14.42 -6.12 3.51
CA LEU A 77 15.21 -5.37 2.53
C LEU A 77 14.48 -5.34 1.20
N GLY A 78 14.01 -4.18 0.79
CA GLY A 78 13.24 -4.01 -0.45
C GLY A 78 12.98 -2.55 -0.77
N ILE A 79 12.64 -2.25 -2.02
CA ILE A 79 12.27 -0.90 -2.47
C ILE A 79 10.97 -0.92 -3.26
N GLY A 80 10.21 0.17 -3.23
CA GLY A 80 8.94 0.31 -3.93
C GLY A 80 7.94 -0.76 -3.49
N GLY A 81 7.35 -1.49 -4.43
CA GLY A 81 6.36 -2.54 -4.13
C GLY A 81 6.89 -3.68 -3.25
N SER A 82 8.21 -3.84 -3.14
CA SER A 82 8.81 -4.84 -2.25
C SER A 82 8.72 -4.50 -0.75
N TYR A 83 8.26 -3.28 -0.39
CA TYR A 83 8.06 -2.93 1.01
C TYR A 83 6.82 -2.08 1.27
N LEU A 84 6.40 -1.21 0.33
CA LEU A 84 5.32 -0.25 0.57
C LEU A 84 4.01 -0.92 0.96
N GLY A 85 3.61 -2.00 0.27
CA GLY A 85 2.36 -2.69 0.57
C GLY A 85 2.37 -3.38 1.94
N ALA A 86 3.46 -4.08 2.28
CA ALA A 86 3.62 -4.70 3.60
C ALA A 86 3.63 -3.65 4.72
N ARG A 87 4.41 -2.58 4.54
CA ARG A 87 4.49 -1.46 5.48
C ARG A 87 3.11 -0.84 5.70
N ALA A 88 2.37 -0.57 4.62
CA ALA A 88 1.03 0.00 4.68
C ALA A 88 0.06 -0.82 5.52
N VAL A 89 0.05 -2.15 5.34
CA VAL A 89 -0.82 -3.03 6.13
C VAL A 89 -0.37 -3.11 7.60
N ILE A 90 0.95 -3.18 7.84
CA ILE A 90 1.50 -3.24 9.20
C ILE A 90 1.21 -1.93 9.96
N GLU A 91 1.47 -0.76 9.36
CA GLU A 91 1.16 0.54 9.96
C GLU A 91 -0.34 0.71 10.24
N ALA A 92 -1.20 0.16 9.36
CA ALA A 92 -2.64 0.23 9.54
C ALA A 92 -3.17 -0.63 10.68
N LEU A 93 -2.59 -1.79 10.94
CA LEU A 93 -3.17 -2.81 11.84
C LEU A 93 -2.35 -3.08 13.11
N ALA A 94 -1.04 -2.87 13.08
CA ALA A 94 -0.21 -3.04 14.27
C ALA A 94 -0.36 -1.85 15.23
N PRO A 95 -0.16 -2.03 16.55
CA PRO A 95 -0.13 -0.93 17.51
C PRO A 95 0.93 0.12 17.13
N GLN A 96 0.55 1.40 17.10
CA GLN A 96 1.48 2.50 16.81
C GLN A 96 2.51 2.72 17.93
N PHE A 97 2.09 2.48 19.18
CA PHE A 97 2.93 2.58 20.35
C PHE A 97 3.15 1.18 20.93
N ARG A 98 4.40 0.77 21.05
CA ARG A 98 4.75 -0.46 21.77
C ARG A 98 4.96 -0.09 23.24
N SER A 99 4.15 -0.67 24.12
CA SER A 99 4.32 -0.46 25.56
C SER A 99 5.51 -1.26 26.08
N PRO A 100 6.47 -0.62 26.78
CA PRO A 100 7.52 -1.36 27.52
C PRO A 100 6.93 -2.27 28.61
N VAL A 101 5.73 -1.95 29.11
CA VAL A 101 5.03 -2.69 30.17
C VAL A 101 4.40 -3.99 29.64
N GLU A 102 4.09 -4.06 28.34
CA GLU A 102 3.58 -5.29 27.72
C GLU A 102 4.63 -6.42 27.66
N ALA A 103 5.90 -6.12 27.93
CA ALA A 103 6.94 -7.14 28.06
C ALA A 103 6.73 -8.07 29.28
N GLU A 104 5.86 -7.71 30.23
CA GLU A 104 5.53 -8.50 31.42
C GLU A 104 4.18 -9.24 31.31
N THR A 105 3.41 -9.03 30.20
CA THR A 105 2.15 -9.71 29.99
C THR A 105 2.34 -11.03 29.23
N GLU A 106 1.43 -12.01 29.44
CA GLU A 106 1.45 -13.36 28.87
C GLU A 106 1.35 -13.43 27.32
N ARG A 107 1.38 -12.28 26.61
CA ARG A 107 1.39 -12.26 25.15
C ARG A 107 2.81 -12.44 24.63
N PRO A 108 3.04 -13.37 23.66
CA PRO A 108 4.35 -13.53 23.07
C PRO A 108 4.80 -12.18 22.44
N ARG A 109 6.01 -11.75 22.78
CA ARG A 109 6.59 -10.53 22.24
C ARG A 109 6.78 -10.68 20.73
N LEU A 110 6.02 -9.90 19.95
CA LEU A 110 6.19 -9.85 18.51
C LEU A 110 7.52 -9.16 18.14
N PRO A 111 8.25 -9.66 17.15
CA PRO A 111 9.44 -9.00 16.64
C PRO A 111 9.09 -7.62 16.07
N GLU A 112 10.04 -6.71 16.16
CA GLU A 112 9.93 -5.44 15.46
C GLU A 112 10.18 -5.65 13.97
N VAL A 113 9.21 -5.29 13.12
CA VAL A 113 9.37 -5.35 11.65
C VAL A 113 9.94 -4.03 11.16
N LEU A 114 11.17 -4.07 10.65
CA LEU A 114 11.87 -2.93 10.09
C LEU A 114 12.03 -3.05 8.57
N PHE A 115 12.08 -1.90 7.91
CA PHE A 115 12.28 -1.82 6.46
C PHE A 115 13.57 -1.06 6.15
N ALA A 116 14.41 -1.63 5.27
CA ALA A 116 15.63 -1.01 4.78
C ALA A 116 15.88 -1.38 3.30
N GLY A 117 16.97 -0.88 2.72
CA GLY A 117 17.27 -1.15 1.31
C GLY A 117 16.32 -0.45 0.32
N HIS A 118 15.71 0.66 0.76
CA HIS A 118 14.86 1.52 -0.06
C HIS A 118 15.47 2.92 -0.27
N HIS A 119 16.72 3.12 0.15
CA HIS A 119 17.51 4.34 -0.08
C HIS A 119 19.02 4.04 0.02
N LEU A 120 19.84 5.00 -0.41
CA LEU A 120 21.30 4.89 -0.46
C LEU A 120 21.98 5.76 0.63
N SER A 121 21.48 5.69 1.89
CA SER A 121 22.05 6.42 3.01
C SER A 121 23.02 5.56 3.82
N GLY A 122 24.32 5.87 3.74
CA GLY A 122 25.32 5.20 4.56
C GLY A 122 25.17 5.48 6.05
N ARG A 123 24.68 6.67 6.43
CA ARG A 123 24.38 7.03 7.82
C ARG A 123 23.29 6.13 8.39
N TYR A 124 22.18 5.99 7.67
CA TYR A 124 21.07 5.11 8.06
C TYR A 124 21.54 3.67 8.28
N LEU A 125 22.35 3.12 7.35
CA LEU A 125 22.85 1.75 7.50
C LEU A 125 23.77 1.60 8.71
N LYS A 126 24.60 2.60 9.04
CA LYS A 126 25.43 2.59 10.26
C LYS A 126 24.58 2.60 11.54
N GLU A 127 23.57 3.46 11.58
CA GLU A 127 22.65 3.56 12.72
C GLU A 127 21.82 2.27 12.86
N LEU A 128 21.38 1.68 11.73
CA LEU A 128 20.70 0.38 11.72
C LEU A 128 21.57 -0.74 12.29
N LEU A 129 22.83 -0.87 11.83
CA LEU A 129 23.74 -1.87 12.35
C LEU A 129 23.98 -1.73 13.85
N ALA A 130 24.14 -0.49 14.34
CA ALA A 130 24.27 -0.22 15.77
C ALA A 130 23.00 -0.58 16.55
N TYR A 131 21.83 -0.31 15.98
CA TYR A 131 20.53 -0.67 16.56
C TYR A 131 20.33 -2.20 16.68
N LEU A 132 20.85 -2.94 15.73
CA LEU A 132 20.74 -4.42 15.68
C LEU A 132 21.71 -5.13 16.63
N GLU A 133 22.72 -4.44 17.21
CA GLU A 133 23.68 -5.07 18.13
C GLU A 133 22.98 -5.66 19.35
N GLY A 134 23.34 -6.90 19.68
CA GLY A 134 22.78 -7.65 20.81
C GLY A 134 21.35 -8.17 20.62
N ARG A 135 20.75 -7.98 19.43
CA ARG A 135 19.40 -8.44 19.11
C ARG A 135 19.44 -9.68 18.23
N SER A 136 18.45 -10.56 18.38
CA SER A 136 18.22 -11.69 17.47
C SER A 136 17.54 -11.17 16.21
N VAL A 137 18.20 -11.30 15.06
CA VAL A 137 17.77 -10.70 13.79
C VAL A 137 17.50 -11.77 12.74
N TYR A 138 16.37 -11.64 12.06
CA TYR A 138 16.02 -12.33 10.82
C TYR A 138 15.89 -11.31 9.70
N VAL A 139 16.26 -11.70 8.48
CA VAL A 139 16.26 -10.80 7.31
C VAL A 139 15.50 -11.44 6.16
N ASN A 140 14.58 -10.70 5.55
CA ASN A 140 13.97 -11.06 4.27
C ASN A 140 14.48 -10.12 3.18
N VAL A 141 15.18 -10.67 2.19
CA VAL A 141 15.70 -9.91 1.04
C VAL A 141 14.75 -10.08 -0.12
N ILE A 142 14.14 -8.97 -0.55
CA ILE A 142 13.05 -8.97 -1.51
C ILE A 142 13.47 -8.26 -2.80
N SER A 143 13.71 -9.03 -3.85
CA SER A 143 14.01 -8.50 -5.18
C SER A 143 13.73 -9.53 -6.26
N LYS A 144 12.80 -9.22 -7.19
CA LYS A 144 12.46 -10.14 -8.29
C LYS A 144 13.66 -10.44 -9.19
N SER A 145 14.42 -9.43 -9.59
CA SER A 145 15.61 -9.59 -10.44
C SER A 145 16.87 -10.04 -9.67
N GLY A 146 16.90 -9.81 -8.35
CA GLY A 146 18.10 -9.94 -7.54
C GLY A 146 19.22 -8.97 -7.88
N THR A 147 18.92 -7.89 -8.61
CA THR A 147 19.91 -6.89 -9.06
C THR A 147 19.53 -5.44 -8.68
N THR A 148 18.45 -5.24 -7.95
CA THR A 148 18.03 -3.93 -7.46
C THR A 148 19.13 -3.33 -6.58
N LEU A 149 19.70 -2.20 -6.99
CA LEU A 149 20.93 -1.66 -6.41
C LEU A 149 20.79 -1.40 -4.91
N GLU A 150 19.73 -0.69 -4.50
CA GLU A 150 19.50 -0.26 -3.12
C GLU A 150 19.37 -1.46 -2.18
N THR A 151 18.53 -2.42 -2.55
CA THR A 151 18.30 -3.65 -1.81
C THR A 151 19.55 -4.51 -1.70
N MET A 152 20.24 -4.73 -2.82
CA MET A 152 21.43 -5.56 -2.86
C MET A 152 22.64 -4.90 -2.19
N LEU A 153 22.75 -3.58 -2.19
CA LEU A 153 23.75 -2.84 -1.44
C LEU A 153 23.54 -3.00 0.07
N ALA A 154 22.30 -2.81 0.53
CA ALA A 154 21.97 -3.02 1.94
C ALA A 154 22.28 -4.47 2.37
N PHE A 155 21.89 -5.45 1.56
CA PHE A 155 22.19 -6.86 1.83
C PHE A 155 23.69 -7.16 1.83
N ARG A 156 24.46 -6.56 0.92
CA ARG A 156 25.93 -6.70 0.87
C ARG A 156 26.63 -6.20 2.14
N VAL A 157 26.05 -5.19 2.78
CA VAL A 157 26.55 -4.65 4.05
C VAL A 157 26.11 -5.52 5.23
N LEU A 158 24.85 -5.95 5.24
CA LEU A 158 24.25 -6.71 6.35
C LEU A 158 24.69 -8.17 6.43
N ARG A 159 24.90 -8.81 5.29
CA ARG A 159 25.23 -10.23 5.24
C ARG A 159 26.50 -10.59 6.06
N PRO A 160 27.67 -9.94 5.87
CA PRO A 160 28.85 -10.22 6.68
C PRO A 160 28.64 -9.93 8.18
N TRP A 161 27.82 -8.93 8.49
CA TRP A 161 27.45 -8.60 9.86
C TRP A 161 26.65 -9.74 10.53
N LEU A 162 25.69 -10.35 9.80
CA LEU A 162 24.93 -11.52 10.25
C LEU A 162 25.84 -12.75 10.42
N GLU A 163 26.67 -13.05 9.41
CA GLU A 163 27.57 -14.21 9.40
C GLU A 163 28.59 -14.16 10.56
N ALA A 164 29.03 -12.97 10.96
CA ALA A 164 29.94 -12.79 12.09
C ALA A 164 29.27 -12.98 13.47
N ARG A 165 27.95 -12.86 13.57
CA ARG A 165 27.19 -12.87 14.84
C ARG A 165 26.37 -14.13 15.07
N PHE A 166 25.92 -14.75 14.02
CA PHE A 166 25.04 -15.91 14.10
C PHE A 166 25.66 -17.11 13.40
N PRO A 167 25.99 -18.18 14.12
CA PRO A 167 26.48 -19.44 13.52
C PRO A 167 25.50 -20.04 12.52
N ASP A 168 24.19 -19.75 12.69
CA ASP A 168 23.05 -20.18 11.86
C ASP A 168 22.59 -19.09 10.87
N ALA A 169 23.44 -18.13 10.51
CA ALA A 169 23.08 -16.97 9.68
C ALA A 169 22.32 -17.35 8.40
N ALA A 170 22.66 -18.46 7.75
CA ALA A 170 21.96 -18.93 6.56
C ALA A 170 20.47 -19.24 6.81
N ARG A 171 20.10 -19.72 8.00
CA ARG A 171 18.71 -20.00 8.39
C ARG A 171 17.94 -18.72 8.74
N ARG A 172 18.65 -17.64 9.09
CA ARG A 172 18.09 -16.33 9.44
C ARG A 172 17.87 -15.42 8.23
N ILE A 173 18.37 -15.86 7.07
CA ILE A 173 18.21 -15.15 5.80
C ILE A 173 17.15 -15.86 4.97
N ILE A 174 16.09 -15.12 4.68
CA ILE A 174 15.02 -15.52 3.77
C ILE A 174 15.16 -14.67 2.51
N VAL A 175 14.90 -15.24 1.35
CA VAL A 175 14.87 -14.49 0.10
C VAL A 175 13.51 -14.63 -0.57
N THR A 176 12.95 -13.51 -1.01
CA THR A 176 11.72 -13.48 -1.78
C THR A 176 12.05 -12.95 -3.17
N THR A 177 12.07 -13.84 -4.18
CA THR A 177 12.66 -13.58 -5.50
C THR A 177 11.97 -14.36 -6.62
N ASP A 178 12.45 -14.21 -7.87
CA ASP A 178 12.01 -15.03 -9.01
C ASP A 178 12.27 -16.53 -8.70
N PRO A 179 11.32 -17.42 -8.98
CA PRO A 179 11.45 -18.84 -8.63
C PRO A 179 12.51 -19.59 -9.42
N ALA A 180 12.91 -19.11 -10.60
CA ALA A 180 13.70 -19.85 -11.56
C ALA A 180 15.06 -19.23 -11.91
N ARG A 181 15.25 -17.92 -11.64
CA ARG A 181 16.42 -17.20 -12.14
C ARG A 181 16.73 -15.94 -11.36
N GLY A 182 17.95 -15.44 -11.53
CA GLY A 182 18.40 -14.17 -10.96
C GLY A 182 19.42 -14.35 -9.85
N ARG A 183 20.21 -13.29 -9.60
CA ARG A 183 21.34 -13.38 -8.66
C ARG A 183 20.93 -13.75 -7.24
N LEU A 184 19.76 -13.30 -6.78
CA LEU A 184 19.26 -13.61 -5.45
C LEU A 184 18.77 -15.07 -5.38
N HIS A 185 18.18 -15.59 -6.47
CA HIS A 185 17.87 -17.01 -6.64
C HIS A 185 19.14 -17.85 -6.53
N ASP A 186 20.19 -17.53 -7.30
CA ASP A 186 21.45 -18.27 -7.32
C ASP A 186 22.16 -18.23 -5.95
N MET A 187 22.08 -17.11 -5.24
CA MET A 187 22.58 -17.00 -3.87
C MET A 187 21.81 -17.90 -2.91
N ALA A 188 20.48 -18.01 -3.04
CA ALA A 188 19.70 -18.90 -2.19
C ALA A 188 20.07 -20.36 -2.38
N GLU A 189 20.25 -20.79 -3.62
CA GLU A 189 20.74 -22.15 -3.93
C GLU A 189 22.16 -22.39 -3.37
N THR A 190 23.06 -21.41 -3.53
CA THR A 190 24.47 -21.56 -3.11
C THR A 190 24.63 -21.62 -1.60
N PHE A 191 23.86 -20.81 -0.85
CA PHE A 191 24.02 -20.63 0.60
C PHE A 191 22.94 -21.34 1.44
N GLY A 192 21.96 -21.99 0.79
CA GLY A 192 20.87 -22.69 1.47
C GLY A 192 19.88 -21.76 2.17
N TYR A 193 19.62 -20.56 1.62
CA TYR A 193 18.62 -19.65 2.18
C TYR A 193 17.20 -20.15 1.91
N ARG A 194 16.29 -19.99 2.89
CA ARG A 194 14.87 -20.23 2.67
C ARG A 194 14.35 -19.28 1.59
N ARG A 195 13.56 -19.80 0.66
CA ARG A 195 13.12 -19.02 -0.50
C ARG A 195 11.61 -19.00 -0.66
N TYR A 196 11.09 -17.80 -0.93
CA TYR A 196 9.72 -17.59 -1.41
C TYR A 196 9.72 -17.08 -2.84
N ALA A 197 8.75 -17.56 -3.63
CA ALA A 197 8.61 -17.16 -5.02
C ALA A 197 7.80 -15.86 -5.17
N ILE A 198 8.31 -14.94 -6.00
CA ILE A 198 7.50 -13.87 -6.58
C ILE A 198 6.93 -14.42 -7.89
N PRO A 199 5.62 -14.56 -8.04
CA PRO A 199 5.05 -15.10 -9.27
C PRO A 199 5.49 -14.27 -10.50
N PRO A 200 5.89 -14.89 -11.62
CA PRO A 200 6.41 -14.18 -12.79
C PRO A 200 5.48 -13.09 -13.33
N GLY A 201 4.17 -13.36 -13.35
CA GLY A 201 3.13 -12.44 -13.80
C GLY A 201 2.73 -11.36 -12.79
N VAL A 202 3.51 -11.12 -11.72
CA VAL A 202 3.21 -10.07 -10.72
C VAL A 202 4.26 -8.98 -10.76
N GLY A 203 3.81 -7.75 -11.01
CA GLY A 203 4.63 -6.53 -10.89
C GLY A 203 4.82 -6.09 -9.43
N GLY A 204 5.91 -5.34 -9.14
CA GLY A 204 6.25 -4.95 -7.76
C GLY A 204 5.10 -4.25 -7.02
N ARG A 205 4.48 -3.23 -7.63
CA ARG A 205 3.38 -2.45 -7.00
C ARG A 205 2.07 -3.25 -6.80
N PHE A 206 1.96 -4.43 -7.43
CA PHE A 206 0.84 -5.38 -7.30
C PHE A 206 1.15 -6.57 -6.39
N SER A 207 2.32 -6.62 -5.73
CA SER A 207 2.83 -7.83 -5.08
C SER A 207 2.46 -8.01 -3.60
N VAL A 208 1.72 -7.08 -3.01
CA VAL A 208 1.41 -7.10 -1.56
C VAL A 208 0.71 -8.38 -1.08
N LEU A 209 -0.12 -9.01 -1.94
CA LEU A 209 -0.83 -10.26 -1.64
C LEU A 209 -0.05 -11.52 -2.08
N THR A 210 1.24 -11.40 -2.35
CA THR A 210 2.19 -12.51 -2.55
C THR A 210 3.08 -12.63 -1.30
N PRO A 211 3.99 -13.61 -1.23
CA PRO A 211 4.96 -13.70 -0.13
C PRO A 211 5.76 -12.42 0.14
N VAL A 212 5.87 -11.52 -0.86
CA VAL A 212 6.48 -10.18 -0.71
C VAL A 212 5.85 -9.39 0.43
N GLY A 213 4.53 -9.34 0.48
CA GLY A 213 3.80 -8.64 1.54
C GLY A 213 3.36 -9.55 2.68
N LEU A 214 2.90 -10.77 2.35
CA LEU A 214 2.27 -11.66 3.34
C LEU A 214 3.24 -12.10 4.44
N LEU A 215 4.50 -12.42 4.12
CA LEU A 215 5.46 -12.87 5.14
C LEU A 215 5.74 -11.78 6.20
N PRO A 216 6.15 -10.55 5.86
CA PRO A 216 6.35 -9.51 6.89
C PRO A 216 5.07 -9.15 7.65
N ILE A 217 3.90 -9.21 7.01
CA ILE A 217 2.60 -8.96 7.63
C ILE A 217 2.28 -10.06 8.67
N ALA A 218 2.51 -11.34 8.31
CA ALA A 218 2.35 -12.46 9.24
C ALA A 218 3.32 -12.38 10.42
N VAL A 219 4.59 -12.02 10.18
CA VAL A 219 5.58 -11.83 11.25
C VAL A 219 5.17 -10.70 12.21
N ALA A 220 4.51 -9.66 11.71
CA ALA A 220 3.94 -8.61 12.55
C ALA A 220 2.72 -9.07 13.37
N GLY A 221 2.30 -10.33 13.26
CA GLY A 221 1.18 -10.91 14.01
C GLY A 221 -0.20 -10.62 13.43
N ILE A 222 -0.28 -10.17 12.18
CA ILE A 222 -1.52 -9.85 11.49
C ILE A 222 -2.03 -11.08 10.74
N ASP A 223 -3.34 -11.34 10.83
CA ASP A 223 -4.02 -12.45 10.15
C ASP A 223 -3.98 -12.26 8.61
N ILE A 224 -3.04 -12.95 7.96
CA ILE A 224 -2.86 -12.91 6.52
C ILE A 224 -3.95 -13.65 5.76
N ARG A 225 -4.63 -14.62 6.39
CA ARG A 225 -5.75 -15.34 5.75
C ARG A 225 -6.94 -14.40 5.61
N SER A 226 -7.33 -13.70 6.68
CA SER A 226 -8.38 -12.69 6.62
C SER A 226 -8.04 -11.59 5.61
N LEU A 227 -6.77 -11.12 5.55
CA LEU A 227 -6.32 -10.14 4.57
C LEU A 227 -6.50 -10.66 3.14
N PHE A 228 -6.01 -11.85 2.86
CA PHE A 228 -6.03 -12.46 1.54
C PHE A 228 -7.47 -12.74 1.07
N TYR A 229 -8.28 -13.35 1.93
CA TYR A 229 -9.67 -13.67 1.58
C TYR A 229 -10.57 -12.44 1.46
N GLY A 230 -10.28 -11.35 2.17
CA GLY A 230 -10.93 -10.07 1.93
C GLY A 230 -10.67 -9.53 0.50
N ALA A 231 -9.46 -9.76 -0.02
CA ALA A 231 -9.15 -9.45 -1.42
C ALA A 231 -9.84 -10.42 -2.40
N VAL A 232 -9.96 -11.72 -2.06
CA VAL A 232 -10.71 -12.70 -2.85
C VAL A 232 -12.17 -12.29 -2.98
N GLU A 233 -12.84 -11.98 -1.88
CA GLU A 233 -14.24 -11.52 -1.89
C GLU A 233 -14.42 -10.26 -2.75
N MET A 234 -13.48 -9.33 -2.67
CA MET A 234 -13.52 -8.13 -3.50
C MET A 234 -13.23 -8.44 -4.97
N CYS A 235 -12.34 -9.40 -5.27
CA CYS A 235 -12.09 -9.88 -6.62
C CYS A 235 -13.34 -10.48 -7.25
N GLU A 236 -14.08 -11.28 -6.51
CA GLU A 236 -15.34 -11.87 -6.97
C GLU A 236 -16.39 -10.78 -7.23
N ARG A 237 -16.58 -9.86 -6.29
CA ARG A 237 -17.54 -8.76 -6.44
C ARG A 237 -17.25 -7.90 -7.68
N LEU A 238 -15.99 -7.56 -7.93
CA LEU A 238 -15.61 -6.69 -9.04
C LEU A 238 -15.58 -7.38 -10.41
N ARG A 239 -15.95 -8.67 -10.50
CA ARG A 239 -16.19 -9.34 -11.78
C ARG A 239 -17.47 -8.84 -12.47
N GLU A 240 -18.45 -8.45 -11.67
CA GLU A 240 -19.70 -7.90 -12.20
C GLU A 240 -19.49 -6.44 -12.65
N THR A 241 -20.21 -6.04 -13.69
CA THR A 241 -20.20 -4.66 -14.19
C THR A 241 -21.20 -3.78 -13.43
N ALA A 242 -22.31 -4.38 -13.01
CA ALA A 242 -23.31 -3.72 -12.19
C ALA A 242 -22.80 -3.51 -10.76
N ASP A 243 -23.04 -2.34 -10.18
CA ASP A 243 -22.58 -1.99 -8.83
C ASP A 243 -21.06 -2.21 -8.61
N ASN A 244 -20.26 -1.82 -9.60
CA ASN A 244 -18.80 -1.96 -9.55
C ASN A 244 -18.13 -0.64 -9.15
N PRO A 245 -17.78 -0.47 -7.88
CA PRO A 245 -17.19 0.77 -7.38
C PRO A 245 -15.80 1.09 -7.97
N ALA A 246 -15.05 0.09 -8.41
CA ALA A 246 -13.75 0.29 -9.04
C ALA A 246 -13.88 0.82 -10.47
N LEU A 247 -14.93 0.39 -11.18
CA LEU A 247 -15.27 0.91 -12.49
C LEU A 247 -15.72 2.37 -12.40
N ASP A 248 -16.58 2.69 -11.44
CA ASP A 248 -17.06 4.06 -11.22
C ASP A 248 -15.90 4.99 -10.80
N TYR A 249 -14.99 4.53 -9.95
CA TYR A 249 -13.79 5.28 -9.56
C TYR A 249 -12.87 5.54 -10.77
N ALA A 250 -12.60 4.54 -11.59
CA ALA A 250 -11.79 4.69 -12.79
C ALA A 250 -12.44 5.63 -13.83
N ALA A 251 -13.76 5.52 -14.01
CA ALA A 251 -14.52 6.36 -14.92
C ALA A 251 -14.51 7.84 -14.47
N LEU A 252 -14.70 8.10 -13.17
CA LEU A 252 -14.68 9.45 -12.61
C LEU A 252 -13.31 10.11 -12.80
N ARG A 253 -12.21 9.40 -12.48
CA ARG A 253 -10.84 9.85 -12.70
C ARG A 253 -10.57 10.21 -14.15
N TYR A 254 -10.97 9.33 -15.06
CA TYR A 254 -10.83 9.54 -16.50
C TYR A 254 -11.56 10.81 -16.96
N LEU A 255 -12.81 11.04 -16.50
CA LEU A 255 -13.59 12.22 -16.84
C LEU A 255 -12.91 13.52 -16.40
N PHE A 256 -12.36 13.57 -15.18
CA PHE A 256 -11.64 14.74 -14.71
C PHE A 256 -10.29 14.93 -15.42
N HIS A 257 -9.56 13.85 -15.75
CA HIS A 257 -8.38 13.93 -16.58
C HIS A 257 -8.67 14.58 -17.96
N GLU A 258 -9.73 14.13 -18.65
CA GLU A 258 -10.16 14.69 -19.94
C GLU A 258 -10.57 16.18 -19.84
N ARG A 259 -10.95 16.63 -18.66
CA ARG A 259 -11.26 18.04 -18.37
C ARG A 259 -10.05 18.88 -17.95
N GLY A 260 -8.85 18.30 -18.01
CA GLY A 260 -7.59 19.01 -17.70
C GLY A 260 -7.26 19.09 -16.21
N TYR A 261 -7.92 18.31 -15.35
CA TYR A 261 -7.44 18.11 -14.00
C TYR A 261 -6.13 17.31 -14.07
N ALA A 262 -5.18 17.64 -13.20
CA ALA A 262 -3.82 17.13 -13.27
C ALA A 262 -3.40 16.32 -12.02
N ILE A 263 -4.08 16.49 -10.92
CA ILE A 263 -3.70 15.92 -9.61
C ILE A 263 -4.91 15.23 -8.99
N GLU A 264 -4.67 14.09 -8.37
CA GLU A 264 -5.58 13.50 -7.40
C GLU A 264 -4.91 13.42 -6.04
N LEU A 265 -5.58 13.96 -5.02
CA LEU A 265 -5.19 13.84 -3.62
C LEU A 265 -5.97 12.72 -2.96
N LEU A 266 -5.27 11.70 -2.46
CA LEU A 266 -5.85 10.71 -1.55
C LEU A 266 -5.69 11.21 -0.11
N ALA A 267 -6.78 11.65 0.50
CA ALA A 267 -6.79 12.22 1.84
C ALA A 267 -7.28 11.21 2.89
N VAL A 268 -6.53 10.99 3.95
CA VAL A 268 -6.90 10.11 5.06
C VAL A 268 -7.10 10.92 6.34
N PHE A 269 -8.15 10.61 7.13
CA PHE A 269 -8.37 11.17 8.46
C PHE A 269 -7.93 10.21 9.59
N GLU A 270 -7.71 8.94 9.26
CA GLU A 270 -7.12 7.96 10.16
C GLU A 270 -5.61 7.87 9.87
N PRO A 271 -4.72 8.29 10.80
CA PRO A 271 -3.27 8.32 10.57
C PRO A 271 -2.69 6.96 10.18
N ARG A 272 -3.27 5.88 10.66
CA ARG A 272 -2.87 4.51 10.32
C ARG A 272 -2.99 4.18 8.84
N LEU A 273 -3.81 4.92 8.09
CA LEU A 273 -3.97 4.74 6.64
C LEU A 273 -2.94 5.51 5.80
N SER A 274 -2.05 6.30 6.41
CA SER A 274 -1.04 7.07 5.67
C SER A 274 -0.12 6.17 4.82
N GLY A 275 0.22 4.98 5.32
CA GLY A 275 0.97 3.98 4.56
C GLY A 275 0.22 3.48 3.31
N ILE A 276 -1.12 3.37 3.38
CA ILE A 276 -1.96 3.02 2.21
C ILE A 276 -1.85 4.14 1.16
N GLY A 277 -1.83 5.41 1.58
CA GLY A 277 -1.60 6.55 0.69
C GLY A 277 -0.27 6.44 -0.07
N ALA A 278 0.82 6.15 0.62
CA ALA A 278 2.15 5.98 -0.01
C ALA A 278 2.21 4.80 -1.00
N TRP A 279 1.57 3.67 -0.67
CA TRP A 279 1.43 2.54 -1.59
C TRP A 279 0.56 2.91 -2.80
N TRP A 280 -0.55 3.60 -2.59
CA TRP A 280 -1.46 4.07 -3.64
C TRP A 280 -0.77 5.04 -4.60
N GLN A 281 0.09 5.96 -4.10
CA GLN A 281 0.89 6.85 -4.95
C GLN A 281 1.77 6.06 -5.93
N GLN A 282 2.47 5.02 -5.47
CA GLN A 282 3.24 4.17 -6.37
C GLN A 282 2.35 3.42 -7.34
N LEU A 283 1.24 2.85 -6.86
CA LEU A 283 0.33 2.07 -7.67
C LEU A 283 -0.18 2.88 -8.86
N PHE A 284 -0.70 4.09 -8.63
CA PHE A 284 -1.26 4.93 -9.69
C PHE A 284 -0.17 5.64 -10.51
N GLY A 285 0.87 6.18 -9.87
CA GLY A 285 1.93 6.90 -10.55
C GLY A 285 2.67 6.06 -11.60
N GLU A 286 3.06 4.84 -11.24
CA GLU A 286 3.73 3.93 -12.18
C GLU A 286 2.78 3.31 -13.20
N SER A 287 1.49 3.17 -12.89
CA SER A 287 0.53 2.53 -13.80
C SER A 287 -0.01 3.49 -14.86
N GLU A 288 -0.25 4.75 -14.53
CA GLU A 288 -0.90 5.72 -15.40
C GLU A 288 0.05 6.78 -15.97
N GLY A 289 1.09 7.19 -15.26
CA GLY A 289 2.00 8.28 -15.61
C GLY A 289 2.85 8.01 -16.85
N LYS A 290 2.22 7.84 -18.02
CA LYS A 290 2.86 7.44 -19.29
C LYS A 290 2.30 8.24 -20.46
N ALA A 291 3.12 8.45 -21.48
CA ALA A 291 2.70 9.14 -22.70
C ALA A 291 2.06 10.53 -22.45
N GLY A 292 2.47 11.23 -21.39
CA GLY A 292 1.90 12.53 -21.01
C GLY A 292 0.48 12.46 -20.43
N LYS A 293 0.04 11.29 -19.96
CA LYS A 293 -1.31 11.04 -19.42
C LYS A 293 -1.25 10.68 -17.94
N GLY A 294 -2.44 10.59 -17.34
CA GLY A 294 -2.67 10.23 -15.94
C GLY A 294 -2.72 11.45 -15.02
N LEU A 295 -3.41 11.27 -13.88
CA LEU A 295 -3.41 12.23 -12.78
C LEU A 295 -2.16 11.98 -11.93
N TYR A 296 -1.48 13.06 -11.52
CA TYR A 296 -0.40 12.95 -10.53
C TYR A 296 -1.00 12.54 -9.18
N PRO A 297 -0.64 11.35 -8.66
CA PRO A 297 -1.20 10.89 -7.39
C PRO A 297 -0.42 11.49 -6.23
N ASP A 298 -1.10 12.18 -5.32
CA ASP A 298 -0.53 12.62 -4.06
C ASP A 298 -1.36 12.13 -2.89
N ALA A 299 -0.74 11.90 -1.73
CA ALA A 299 -1.40 11.41 -0.54
C ALA A 299 -1.12 12.34 0.64
N ILE A 300 -2.18 12.72 1.34
CA ILE A 300 -2.14 13.68 2.45
C ILE A 300 -2.87 13.14 3.67
N GLN A 301 -2.48 13.60 4.85
CA GLN A 301 -3.06 13.21 6.13
C GLN A 301 -3.80 14.38 6.78
N TYR A 302 -5.11 14.34 6.83
CA TYR A 302 -5.91 15.27 7.60
C TYR A 302 -6.09 14.74 9.06
N SER A 303 -6.25 15.59 10.08
CA SER A 303 -6.32 17.07 10.07
C SER A 303 -4.97 17.78 9.88
N THR A 304 -3.84 17.08 10.03
CA THR A 304 -2.49 17.66 9.97
C THR A 304 -2.31 18.55 8.74
N ASP A 305 -2.61 18.02 7.55
CA ASP A 305 -2.38 18.74 6.30
C ASP A 305 -3.47 19.78 5.97
N LEU A 306 -4.55 19.85 6.73
CA LEU A 306 -5.43 21.03 6.68
C LEU A 306 -4.70 22.28 7.17
N HIS A 307 -3.69 22.12 8.05
CA HIS A 307 -2.83 23.20 8.56
C HIS A 307 -1.59 23.46 7.69
N SER A 308 -1.43 22.76 6.57
CA SER A 308 -0.32 22.95 5.61
C SER A 308 -0.84 23.17 4.18
N LEU A 309 -1.47 22.16 3.59
CA LEU A 309 -1.97 22.16 2.22
C LEU A 309 -3.44 22.60 2.10
N GLY A 310 -4.19 22.65 3.22
CA GLY A 310 -5.61 23.00 3.21
C GLY A 310 -5.91 24.35 2.55
N GLN A 311 -5.05 25.36 2.75
CA GLN A 311 -5.19 26.66 2.07
C GLN A 311 -5.12 26.50 0.53
N TYR A 312 -4.20 25.69 0.03
CA TYR A 312 -4.09 25.48 -1.41
C TYR A 312 -5.28 24.69 -1.97
N VAL A 313 -5.71 23.65 -1.27
CA VAL A 313 -6.89 22.88 -1.67
C VAL A 313 -8.11 23.78 -1.71
N GLN A 314 -8.32 24.64 -0.68
CA GLN A 314 -9.49 25.50 -0.57
C GLN A 314 -9.50 26.67 -1.59
N GLU A 315 -8.38 27.34 -1.83
CA GLU A 315 -8.31 28.57 -2.62
C GLU A 315 -7.28 28.58 -3.74
N GLY A 316 -6.48 27.51 -3.90
CA GLY A 316 -5.48 27.38 -4.95
C GLY A 316 -6.09 27.15 -6.34
N ARG A 317 -5.26 26.81 -7.30
CA ARG A 317 -5.68 26.54 -8.67
C ARG A 317 -6.62 25.33 -8.75
N ARG A 318 -7.71 25.45 -9.50
CA ARG A 318 -8.71 24.39 -9.74
C ARG A 318 -8.22 23.39 -10.80
N HIS A 319 -7.34 22.45 -10.42
CA HIS A 319 -6.77 21.43 -11.29
C HIS A 319 -6.52 20.10 -10.54
N LEU A 320 -7.07 19.97 -9.34
CA LEU A 320 -6.99 18.77 -8.53
C LEU A 320 -8.39 18.24 -8.19
N ILE A 321 -8.50 16.94 -8.04
CA ILE A 321 -9.63 16.23 -7.43
C ILE A 321 -9.19 15.65 -6.09
N GLU A 322 -10.12 15.42 -5.20
CA GLU A 322 -9.83 14.87 -3.87
C GLU A 322 -10.64 13.60 -3.63
N THR A 323 -9.96 12.55 -3.20
CA THR A 323 -10.58 11.30 -2.79
C THR A 323 -10.27 11.04 -1.33
N PHE A 324 -11.30 11.03 -0.48
CA PHE A 324 -11.14 10.65 0.91
C PHE A 324 -11.14 9.12 1.06
N LEU A 325 -10.24 8.59 1.89
CA LEU A 325 -10.26 7.22 2.34
C LEU A 325 -10.64 7.20 3.83
N MET A 326 -11.85 6.72 4.10
CA MET A 326 -12.49 6.81 5.42
C MET A 326 -12.81 5.45 6.00
N VAL A 327 -12.82 5.34 7.34
CA VAL A 327 -13.30 4.18 8.09
C VAL A 327 -14.73 4.46 8.59
N GLU A 328 -15.65 3.53 8.34
CA GLU A 328 -17.06 3.70 8.75
C GLU A 328 -17.28 3.48 10.24
N ARG A 329 -16.66 2.39 10.77
CA ARG A 329 -16.86 1.93 12.13
C ARG A 329 -15.53 1.75 12.83
N GLU A 330 -15.39 2.37 13.98
CA GLU A 330 -14.27 2.17 14.88
C GLU A 330 -14.74 1.40 16.12
N PRO A 331 -14.04 0.31 16.50
CA PRO A 331 -14.54 -0.59 17.53
C PRO A 331 -14.46 -0.01 18.94
N GLU A 332 -13.53 0.89 19.22
CA GLU A 332 -13.23 1.40 20.56
C GLU A 332 -13.21 2.93 20.57
N PRO A 333 -14.38 3.58 20.67
CA PRO A 333 -14.46 5.04 20.70
C PRO A 333 -13.90 5.60 22.01
N LEU A 334 -13.04 6.63 21.90
CA LEU A 334 -12.52 7.37 23.05
C LEU A 334 -13.46 8.53 23.38
N THR A 335 -14.12 8.46 24.57
CA THR A 335 -14.99 9.53 25.04
C THR A 335 -14.18 10.70 25.58
N ILE A 336 -14.55 11.92 25.19
CA ILE A 336 -13.97 13.17 25.69
C ILE A 336 -14.53 13.42 27.09
N PRO A 337 -13.69 13.55 28.12
CA PRO A 337 -14.15 13.71 29.49
C PRO A 337 -14.81 15.10 29.69
N ASP A 338 -15.73 15.18 30.63
CA ASP A 338 -16.17 16.43 31.24
C ASP A 338 -15.16 16.79 32.34
N THR A 339 -14.44 17.89 32.20
CA THR A 339 -13.46 18.37 33.19
C THR A 339 -14.08 19.22 34.29
N GLY A 340 -15.38 19.54 34.18
CA GLY A 340 -16.10 20.38 35.12
C GLY A 340 -15.81 21.87 34.98
N ASP A 341 -15.01 22.27 33.98
CA ASP A 341 -14.70 23.67 33.63
C ASP A 341 -14.63 23.82 32.10
N ASP A 342 -14.46 25.06 31.61
CA ASP A 342 -14.32 25.36 30.18
C ASP A 342 -13.09 26.26 29.92
N LEU A 343 -11.99 26.01 30.66
CA LEU A 343 -10.77 26.82 30.54
C LEU A 343 -10.07 26.63 29.18
N ASP A 344 -10.27 25.45 28.54
CA ASP A 344 -9.78 25.14 27.22
C ASP A 344 -10.75 25.48 26.07
N GLY A 345 -11.98 25.93 26.41
CA GLY A 345 -13.03 26.23 25.44
C GLY A 345 -13.66 25.00 24.77
N LEU A 346 -13.49 23.79 25.32
CA LEU A 346 -13.92 22.53 24.74
C LEU A 346 -15.09 21.84 25.47
N ALA A 347 -15.70 22.48 26.46
CA ALA A 347 -16.82 21.92 27.21
C ALA A 347 -17.98 21.45 26.31
N TYR A 348 -18.18 22.06 25.13
CA TYR A 348 -19.19 21.65 24.15
C TYR A 348 -18.93 20.27 23.53
N LEU A 349 -17.74 19.69 23.71
CA LEU A 349 -17.36 18.35 23.24
C LEU A 349 -17.51 17.27 24.34
N ALA A 350 -17.75 17.65 25.58
CA ALA A 350 -17.87 16.72 26.69
C ALA A 350 -18.93 15.63 26.39
N GLY A 351 -18.59 14.38 26.62
CA GLY A 351 -19.44 13.22 26.36
C GLY A 351 -19.50 12.76 24.89
N ARG A 352 -18.97 13.55 23.94
CA ARG A 352 -18.76 13.08 22.56
C ARG A 352 -17.53 12.19 22.46
N THR A 353 -17.40 11.46 21.35
CA THR A 353 -16.18 10.68 21.10
C THR A 353 -15.22 11.46 20.19
N VAL A 354 -13.90 11.17 20.31
CA VAL A 354 -12.88 11.73 19.40
C VAL A 354 -13.18 11.34 17.95
N GLN A 355 -13.72 10.14 17.74
CA GLN A 355 -14.13 9.64 16.43
C GLN A 355 -15.30 10.44 15.83
N GLU A 356 -16.26 10.87 16.65
CA GLU A 356 -17.33 11.78 16.20
C GLU A 356 -16.77 13.13 15.76
N VAL A 357 -15.80 13.68 16.52
CA VAL A 357 -15.14 14.94 16.15
C VAL A 357 -14.39 14.79 14.84
N ASN A 358 -13.63 13.70 14.67
CA ASN A 358 -12.90 13.38 13.44
C ASN A 358 -13.85 13.24 12.23
N ARG A 359 -15.00 12.58 12.43
CA ARG A 359 -16.05 12.47 11.41
C ARG A 359 -16.61 13.86 11.02
N LYS A 360 -16.82 14.75 11.98
CA LYS A 360 -17.28 16.13 11.71
C LYS A 360 -16.21 16.97 11.01
N ALA A 361 -14.93 16.75 11.32
CA ALA A 361 -13.83 17.36 10.59
C ALA A 361 -13.82 16.93 9.10
N TYR A 362 -13.98 15.62 8.83
CA TYR A 362 -14.15 15.13 7.45
C TYR A 362 -15.36 15.73 6.75
N GLU A 363 -16.54 15.73 7.38
CA GLU A 363 -17.77 16.29 6.79
C GLU A 363 -17.60 17.79 6.47
N GLY A 364 -16.94 18.53 7.37
CA GLY A 364 -16.62 19.94 7.21
C GLY A 364 -15.66 20.19 6.05
N ALA A 365 -14.54 19.47 6.00
CA ALA A 365 -13.55 19.59 4.92
C ALA A 365 -14.16 19.22 3.55
N ARG A 366 -14.86 18.08 3.47
CA ARG A 366 -15.55 17.63 2.25
C ARG A 366 -16.50 18.71 1.71
N LYS A 367 -17.31 19.31 2.60
CA LYS A 367 -18.24 20.35 2.20
C LYS A 367 -17.53 21.63 1.77
N ALA A 368 -16.57 22.10 2.55
CA ALA A 368 -15.84 23.34 2.28
C ALA A 368 -15.06 23.26 0.96
N HIS A 369 -14.36 22.14 0.71
CA HIS A 369 -13.60 21.93 -0.51
C HIS A 369 -14.52 21.85 -1.74
N ALA A 370 -15.65 21.14 -1.62
CA ALA A 370 -16.65 21.09 -2.71
C ALA A 370 -17.25 22.47 -3.00
N ASP A 371 -17.68 23.22 -1.98
CA ASP A 371 -18.17 24.58 -2.12
C ASP A 371 -17.10 25.52 -2.72
N GLY A 372 -15.81 25.24 -2.43
CA GLY A 372 -14.65 25.93 -3.00
C GLY A 372 -14.30 25.52 -4.43
N GLY A 373 -15.03 24.60 -5.05
CA GLY A 373 -14.82 24.18 -6.43
C GLY A 373 -13.85 23.02 -6.62
N VAL A 374 -13.62 22.18 -5.60
CA VAL A 374 -12.83 20.93 -5.68
C VAL A 374 -13.80 19.75 -5.82
N PRO A 375 -13.69 18.93 -6.89
CA PRO A 375 -14.43 17.69 -6.98
C PRO A 375 -13.99 16.71 -5.91
N VAL A 376 -14.91 16.21 -5.09
CA VAL A 376 -14.65 15.35 -3.95
C VAL A 376 -15.39 14.03 -4.06
N SER A 377 -14.70 12.93 -3.82
CA SER A 377 -15.28 11.59 -3.66
C SER A 377 -14.80 10.92 -2.37
N THR A 378 -15.41 9.79 -2.00
CA THR A 378 -15.02 9.06 -0.77
C THR A 378 -15.05 7.56 -0.96
N VAL A 379 -13.95 6.91 -0.64
CA VAL A 379 -13.84 5.45 -0.50
C VAL A 379 -14.01 5.11 0.99
N TRP A 380 -14.98 4.28 1.29
CA TRP A 380 -15.30 3.85 2.64
C TRP A 380 -14.82 2.43 2.88
N LEU A 381 -14.01 2.27 3.93
CA LEU A 381 -13.71 1.00 4.57
C LEU A 381 -14.73 0.74 5.66
N GLU A 382 -15.33 -0.43 5.71
CA GLU A 382 -16.30 -0.75 6.77
C GLU A 382 -15.69 -0.62 8.17
N ARG A 383 -14.47 -1.16 8.34
CA ARG A 383 -13.66 -1.08 9.57
C ARG A 383 -12.18 -1.27 9.25
N LEU A 384 -11.33 -0.85 10.15
CA LEU A 384 -9.89 -1.09 10.04
C LEU A 384 -9.57 -2.51 10.54
N ALA A 385 -9.57 -3.46 9.61
CA ALA A 385 -9.36 -4.89 9.86
C ALA A 385 -8.69 -5.55 8.65
N PRO A 386 -8.01 -6.72 8.83
CA PRO A 386 -7.29 -7.37 7.74
C PRO A 386 -8.13 -7.58 6.48
N GLY A 387 -9.33 -8.16 6.60
CA GLY A 387 -10.21 -8.39 5.45
C GLY A 387 -10.62 -7.10 4.71
N SER A 388 -10.92 -6.03 5.45
CA SER A 388 -11.26 -4.73 4.84
C SER A 388 -10.06 -4.12 4.10
N LEU A 389 -8.85 -4.28 4.62
CA LEU A 389 -7.64 -3.81 3.94
C LEU A 389 -7.31 -4.65 2.70
N GLY A 390 -7.49 -5.98 2.77
CA GLY A 390 -7.36 -6.84 1.61
C GLY A 390 -8.30 -6.43 0.47
N ALA A 391 -9.56 -6.16 0.80
CA ALA A 391 -10.55 -5.65 -0.13
C ALA A 391 -10.14 -4.26 -0.70
N CYS A 392 -9.61 -3.36 0.13
CA CYS A 392 -9.14 -2.03 -0.29
C CYS A 392 -7.96 -2.12 -1.26
N LEU A 393 -6.98 -2.95 -0.95
CA LEU A 393 -5.82 -3.17 -1.82
C LEU A 393 -6.25 -3.67 -3.19
N TYR A 394 -7.11 -4.68 -3.22
CA TYR A 394 -7.59 -5.21 -4.49
C TYR A 394 -8.48 -4.22 -5.25
N PHE A 395 -9.34 -3.47 -4.55
CA PHE A 395 -10.14 -2.41 -5.14
C PHE A 395 -9.28 -1.43 -5.94
N PHE A 396 -8.21 -0.89 -5.34
CA PHE A 396 -7.33 0.05 -6.03
C PHE A 396 -6.51 -0.60 -7.14
N MET A 397 -6.04 -1.84 -6.97
CA MET A 397 -5.35 -2.58 -8.03
C MET A 397 -6.25 -2.82 -9.25
N HIS A 398 -7.51 -3.16 -9.02
CA HIS A 398 -8.49 -3.36 -10.08
C HIS A 398 -8.86 -2.03 -10.77
N ALA A 399 -9.10 -0.99 -9.99
CA ALA A 399 -9.44 0.35 -10.50
C ALA A 399 -8.32 0.94 -11.37
N VAL A 400 -7.06 0.85 -10.95
CA VAL A 400 -5.94 1.38 -11.72
C VAL A 400 -5.72 0.64 -13.03
N ALA A 401 -6.00 -0.67 -13.08
CA ALA A 401 -5.93 -1.43 -14.32
C ALA A 401 -6.98 -0.94 -15.34
N ILE A 402 -8.23 -0.73 -14.88
CA ILE A 402 -9.30 -0.16 -15.73
C ILE A 402 -8.92 1.27 -16.17
N SER A 403 -8.44 2.11 -15.24
CA SER A 403 -8.07 3.48 -15.52
C SER A 403 -6.92 3.58 -16.54
N GLY A 404 -5.89 2.74 -16.41
CA GLY A 404 -4.81 2.67 -17.39
C GLY A 404 -5.30 2.28 -18.79
N TYR A 405 -6.21 1.31 -18.88
CA TYR A 405 -6.82 0.93 -20.18
C TYR A 405 -7.72 2.04 -20.74
N LEU A 406 -8.47 2.77 -19.92
CA LEU A 406 -9.22 3.96 -20.33
C LEU A 406 -8.32 5.04 -20.91
N LEU A 407 -7.17 5.28 -20.30
CA LEU A 407 -6.14 6.20 -20.75
C LEU A 407 -5.41 5.69 -22.01
N GLY A 408 -5.59 4.40 -22.38
CA GLY A 408 -4.91 3.78 -23.53
C GLY A 408 -3.42 3.54 -23.27
N VAL A 409 -3.03 3.25 -22.03
CA VAL A 409 -1.65 2.89 -21.64
C VAL A 409 -1.61 1.46 -21.10
N ASN A 410 -0.42 0.83 -21.12
CA ASN A 410 -0.19 -0.43 -20.39
C ASN A 410 -0.08 -0.13 -18.89
N PRO A 411 -1.01 -0.59 -18.02
CA PRO A 411 -0.96 -0.28 -16.60
C PRO A 411 0.10 -1.08 -15.82
N PHE A 412 0.82 -2.02 -16.43
CA PHE A 412 1.68 -2.98 -15.73
C PHE A 412 3.17 -2.81 -16.00
N ASP A 413 3.59 -2.02 -16.99
CA ASP A 413 4.98 -1.67 -17.23
C ASP A 413 5.35 -0.31 -16.59
N GLN A 414 6.63 0.04 -16.62
CA GLN A 414 7.14 1.33 -16.13
C GLN A 414 8.40 1.75 -16.91
N PRO A 415 8.30 2.07 -18.22
CA PRO A 415 9.47 2.35 -19.06
C PRO A 415 10.25 3.60 -18.63
N GLY A 416 9.58 4.58 -18.00
CA GLY A 416 10.19 5.85 -17.61
C GLY A 416 11.34 5.74 -16.60
N VAL A 417 11.31 4.70 -15.72
CA VAL A 417 12.35 4.53 -14.70
C VAL A 417 13.66 3.94 -15.23
N GLU A 418 13.69 3.44 -16.47
CA GLU A 418 14.89 2.84 -17.03
C GLU A 418 15.95 3.89 -17.44
N ALA A 419 15.53 5.12 -17.74
CA ALA A 419 16.42 6.17 -18.14
C ALA A 419 17.42 6.56 -17.03
N TYR A 420 16.92 6.83 -15.81
CA TYR A 420 17.79 7.18 -14.69
C TYR A 420 18.69 6.02 -14.26
N LYS A 421 18.19 4.78 -14.32
CA LYS A 421 18.99 3.59 -13.98
C LYS A 421 20.18 3.42 -14.90
N ARG A 422 19.99 3.56 -16.23
CA ARG A 422 21.08 3.50 -17.20
C ARG A 422 22.15 4.54 -16.90
N GLU A 423 21.75 5.79 -16.63
CA GLU A 423 22.68 6.87 -16.34
C GLU A 423 23.42 6.64 -15.02
N MET A 424 22.72 6.22 -13.97
CA MET A 424 23.33 5.86 -12.69
C MET A 424 24.36 4.73 -12.83
N TYR A 425 24.04 3.68 -13.56
CA TYR A 425 24.98 2.56 -13.78
C TYR A 425 26.19 2.99 -14.59
N ARG A 426 26.00 3.84 -15.60
CA ARG A 426 27.11 4.45 -16.37
C ARG A 426 28.05 5.25 -15.47
N LEU A 427 27.51 6.09 -14.58
CA LEU A 427 28.30 6.87 -13.61
C LEU A 427 29.02 6.00 -12.59
N LEU A 428 28.46 4.84 -12.24
CA LEU A 428 29.08 3.85 -11.34
C LEU A 428 30.07 2.91 -12.04
N GLY A 429 30.34 3.09 -13.33
CA GLY A 429 31.26 2.26 -14.09
C GLY A 429 30.75 0.83 -14.38
N LYS A 430 29.45 0.62 -14.31
CA LYS A 430 28.83 -0.64 -14.70
C LYS A 430 28.51 -0.59 -16.20
N SER A 431 29.23 -1.36 -17.00
CA SER A 431 28.97 -1.59 -18.43
C SER A 431 27.71 -2.45 -18.65
#